data_83e3e58eee191aa5df6efc8d08bd4f69
#
_entry.id   83e3e58eee191aa5df6efc8d08bd4f69
#
_cell.length_a   1.000
_cell.length_b   1.000
_cell.length_c   1.000
_cell.angle_alpha   90.00
_cell.angle_beta   90.00
_cell.angle_gamma   90.00
#
_symmetry.space_group_name_H-M   'P 1'
#
loop_
_entity.id
_entity.type
_entity.pdbx_description
1 polymer ?
#
loop_
_entity_poly.entity_id
_entity_poly.type
_entity_poly.pdbx_seq_one_letter_code
_entity_poly.pdbx_strand_id
1 'polypeptide(L)'
;MPDYSAQPKKIFLYDNLELVKYYPYYKRTLPWYQDPTLCRQVDNREEPYDLARLKRMYRFLSTNGECYYIKFRDHGRWHLVGDISLCRGAVSIVICREYQNRGIGRRAISGILRRAGELGWRQVKAEIYSFNDQSRKAFLAAGFRQTGKETFVYGF
;
A
#
# COMPACT_ATOMS: atom_id res chain seq x y z
N MET A 1 -2.24 15.70 24.46
CA MET A 1 -2.28 15.62 22.98
C MET A 1 -1.74 14.28 22.52
N PRO A 2 -2.41 13.60 21.59
CA PRO A 2 -1.86 12.39 21.04
C PRO A 2 -0.54 12.67 20.32
N ASP A 3 0.41 11.80 20.50
CA ASP A 3 1.69 11.88 19.80
C ASP A 3 1.58 11.07 18.50
N TYR A 4 1.52 11.76 17.38
CA TYR A 4 1.45 11.12 16.06
C TYR A 4 2.83 10.92 15.43
N SER A 5 3.93 11.27 16.14
CA SER A 5 5.29 11.14 15.58
C SER A 5 5.73 9.69 15.43
N ALA A 6 5.26 8.81 16.31
CA ALA A 6 5.60 7.39 16.26
C ALA A 6 4.64 6.61 15.38
N GLN A 7 5.20 5.70 14.59
CA GLN A 7 4.37 4.82 13.76
C GLN A 7 3.52 3.90 14.66
N PRO A 8 2.18 3.88 14.48
CA PRO A 8 1.33 2.99 15.23
C PRO A 8 1.58 1.53 14.86
N LYS A 9 1.40 0.63 15.81
CA LYS A 9 1.51 -0.82 15.55
C LYS A 9 0.36 -1.33 14.71
N LYS A 10 -0.81 -0.68 14.81
CA LYS A 10 -2.02 -1.08 14.11
C LYS A 10 -2.89 0.13 13.83
N ILE A 11 -3.50 0.16 12.66
CA ILE A 11 -4.53 1.15 12.30
C ILE A 11 -5.79 0.36 11.95
N PHE A 12 -6.82 0.51 12.77
CA PHE A 12 -8.13 -0.07 12.50
C PHE A 12 -8.82 0.73 11.38
N LEU A 13 -9.34 0.03 10.37
CA LEU A 13 -10.07 0.67 9.27
C LEU A 13 -11.55 0.27 9.27
N TYR A 14 -11.81 -1.03 9.28
CA TYR A 14 -13.15 -1.62 9.27
C TYR A 14 -13.11 -2.91 10.08
N ASP A 15 -14.27 -3.49 10.38
CA ASP A 15 -14.37 -4.76 11.12
C ASP A 15 -13.55 -5.89 10.49
N ASN A 16 -13.36 -5.82 9.16
CA ASN A 16 -12.63 -6.85 8.42
C ASN A 16 -11.34 -6.33 7.77
N LEU A 17 -10.88 -5.14 8.13
CA LEU A 17 -9.71 -4.54 7.48
C LEU A 17 -8.90 -3.70 8.46
N GLU A 18 -7.61 -4.00 8.57
CA GLU A 18 -6.68 -3.22 9.39
C GLU A 18 -5.31 -3.17 8.74
N LEU A 19 -4.53 -2.15 9.11
CA LEU A 19 -3.13 -2.05 8.74
C LEU A 19 -2.30 -2.42 9.97
N VAL A 20 -1.26 -3.22 9.77
CA VAL A 20 -0.34 -3.58 10.85
C VAL A 20 1.07 -3.16 10.46
N LYS A 21 1.81 -2.59 11.43
CA LYS A 21 3.18 -2.15 11.20
C LYS A 21 4.00 -3.29 10.60
N TYR A 22 4.79 -2.98 9.57
CA TYR A 22 5.66 -3.94 8.90
C TYR A 22 6.56 -4.67 9.90
N TYR A 23 6.70 -5.96 9.69
CA TYR A 23 7.67 -6.85 10.32
C TYR A 23 8.13 -7.86 9.27
N PRO A 24 9.33 -8.44 9.37
CA PRO A 24 9.78 -9.43 8.40
C PRO A 24 8.88 -10.68 8.41
N TYR A 25 8.24 -10.95 7.27
CA TYR A 25 7.43 -12.15 7.06
C TYR A 25 7.55 -12.61 5.61
N TYR A 26 8.78 -12.84 5.17
CA TYR A 26 9.09 -13.04 3.75
C TYR A 26 8.54 -14.35 3.20
N LYS A 27 8.39 -15.36 4.05
CA LYS A 27 7.75 -16.62 3.65
C LYS A 27 6.34 -16.38 3.12
N ARG A 28 5.62 -15.43 3.69
CA ARG A 28 4.26 -15.08 3.28
C ARG A 28 4.24 -14.10 2.11
N THR A 29 5.13 -13.12 2.10
CA THR A 29 5.05 -11.99 1.18
C THR A 29 5.82 -12.20 -0.11
N LEU A 30 6.90 -12.99 -0.12
CA LEU A 30 7.66 -13.25 -1.34
C LEU A 30 6.79 -13.82 -2.48
N PRO A 31 5.90 -14.79 -2.25
CA PRO A 31 5.05 -15.30 -3.33
C PRO A 31 4.22 -14.21 -4.03
N TRP A 32 3.81 -13.15 -3.34
CA TRP A 32 3.08 -12.04 -3.97
C TRP A 32 3.92 -11.41 -5.07
N TYR A 33 5.21 -11.19 -4.81
CA TYR A 33 6.15 -10.50 -5.70
C TYR A 33 6.79 -11.45 -6.71
N GLN A 34 6.35 -12.70 -6.76
CA GLN A 34 6.75 -13.67 -7.77
C GLN A 34 5.67 -13.91 -8.81
N ASP A 35 4.49 -13.30 -8.65
CA ASP A 35 3.41 -13.31 -9.64
C ASP A 35 3.76 -12.31 -10.75
N PRO A 36 3.88 -12.74 -12.03
CA PRO A 36 4.27 -11.84 -13.11
C PRO A 36 3.33 -10.66 -13.32
N THR A 37 2.02 -10.86 -13.13
CA THR A 37 1.05 -9.78 -13.28
C THR A 37 1.24 -8.74 -12.20
N LEU A 38 1.44 -9.15 -10.94
CA LEU A 38 1.71 -8.23 -9.85
C LEU A 38 3.02 -7.47 -10.08
N CYS A 39 4.09 -8.15 -10.50
CA CYS A 39 5.36 -7.50 -10.79
C CYS A 39 5.22 -6.45 -11.89
N ARG A 40 4.41 -6.72 -12.90
CA ARG A 40 4.11 -5.76 -13.95
C ARG A 40 3.36 -4.55 -13.41
N GLN A 41 2.43 -4.74 -12.50
CA GLN A 41 1.69 -3.65 -11.85
C GLN A 41 2.60 -2.75 -11.02
N VAL A 42 3.60 -3.33 -10.36
CA VAL A 42 4.51 -2.61 -9.45
C VAL A 42 5.66 -1.95 -10.20
N ASP A 43 6.31 -2.67 -11.12
CA ASP A 43 7.56 -2.24 -11.76
C ASP A 43 7.49 -2.16 -13.29
N ASN A 44 6.36 -2.49 -13.89
CA ASN A 44 6.23 -2.63 -15.35
C ASN A 44 7.20 -3.69 -15.92
N ARG A 45 7.51 -4.72 -15.14
CA ARG A 45 8.36 -5.85 -15.51
C ARG A 45 7.76 -7.13 -14.96
N GLU A 46 7.89 -8.22 -15.71
CA GLU A 46 7.37 -9.53 -15.28
C GLU A 46 8.36 -10.32 -14.44
N GLU A 47 9.60 -9.83 -14.27
CA GLU A 47 10.63 -10.52 -13.49
C GLU A 47 10.20 -10.65 -12.02
N PRO A 48 10.19 -11.89 -11.48
CA PRO A 48 9.86 -12.06 -10.07
C PRO A 48 10.98 -11.51 -9.18
N TYR A 49 10.57 -11.03 -8.01
CA TYR A 49 11.53 -10.62 -6.98
C TYR A 49 12.20 -11.87 -6.41
N ASP A 50 13.50 -11.77 -6.17
CA ASP A 50 14.17 -12.69 -5.27
C ASP A 50 14.08 -12.18 -3.83
N LEU A 51 14.50 -12.99 -2.88
CA LEU A 51 14.44 -12.64 -1.46
C LEU A 51 15.26 -11.38 -1.14
N ALA A 52 16.43 -11.25 -1.75
CA ALA A 52 17.31 -10.10 -1.50
C ALA A 52 16.65 -8.79 -1.95
N ARG A 53 16.00 -8.79 -3.10
CA ARG A 53 15.28 -7.61 -3.62
C ARG A 53 14.08 -7.27 -2.74
N LEU A 54 13.33 -8.27 -2.30
CA LEU A 54 12.20 -8.07 -1.41
C LEU A 54 12.64 -7.43 -0.10
N LYS A 55 13.72 -7.93 0.51
CA LYS A 55 14.27 -7.37 1.74
C LYS A 55 14.70 -5.92 1.57
N ARG A 56 15.37 -5.59 0.43
CA ARG A 56 15.79 -4.21 0.15
C ARG A 56 14.57 -3.28 0.03
N MET A 57 13.53 -3.72 -0.65
CA MET A 57 12.31 -2.93 -0.82
C MET A 57 11.68 -2.60 0.55
N TYR A 58 11.43 -3.60 1.37
CA TYR A 58 10.83 -3.37 2.67
C TYR A 58 11.74 -2.56 3.61
N ARG A 59 13.05 -2.78 3.56
CA ARG A 59 14.00 -1.99 4.34
C ARG A 59 13.93 -0.52 3.95
N PHE A 60 13.90 -0.23 2.65
CA PHE A 60 13.79 1.14 2.17
C PHE A 60 12.49 1.79 2.64
N LEU A 61 11.36 1.13 2.45
CA LEU A 61 10.05 1.67 2.80
C LEU A 61 9.89 1.86 4.32
N SER A 62 10.38 0.94 5.11
CA SER A 62 10.25 1.00 6.57
C SER A 62 11.25 1.94 7.23
N THR A 63 12.40 2.19 6.59
CA THR A 63 13.43 3.10 7.12
C THR A 63 13.15 4.55 6.73
N ASN A 64 12.65 4.78 5.52
CA ASN A 64 12.43 6.13 4.98
C ASN A 64 10.98 6.60 5.08
N GLY A 65 10.14 5.84 5.73
CA GLY A 65 8.72 6.15 5.87
C GLY A 65 8.03 5.18 6.81
N GLU A 66 6.72 5.06 6.64
CA GLU A 66 5.91 4.10 7.38
C GLU A 66 5.41 3.02 6.44
N CYS A 67 5.74 1.79 6.74
CA CYS A 67 5.33 0.62 5.97
C CYS A 67 4.40 -0.25 6.80
N TYR A 68 3.31 -0.71 6.19
CA TYR A 68 2.30 -1.55 6.83
C TYR A 68 1.98 -2.74 5.96
N TYR A 69 1.59 -3.86 6.58
CA TYR A 69 0.84 -4.89 5.89
C TYR A 69 -0.64 -4.56 5.95
N ILE A 70 -1.37 -4.93 4.91
CA ILE A 70 -2.82 -4.88 4.85
C ILE A 70 -3.34 -6.23 5.30
N LYS A 71 -4.18 -6.23 6.33
CA LYS A 71 -4.72 -7.44 6.94
C LYS A 71 -6.23 -7.44 6.75
N PHE A 72 -6.73 -8.50 6.14
CA PHE A 72 -8.13 -8.63 5.76
C PHE A 72 -8.74 -9.90 6.36
N ARG A 73 -9.92 -9.78 6.95
CA ARG A 73 -10.64 -10.92 7.49
C ARG A 73 -11.61 -11.46 6.42
N ASP A 74 -11.35 -12.70 6.02
CA ASP A 74 -12.12 -13.41 5.00
C ASP A 74 -12.52 -14.76 5.57
N HIS A 75 -13.81 -15.10 5.51
CA HIS A 75 -14.36 -16.34 6.07
C HIS A 75 -13.94 -16.55 7.54
N GLY A 76 -14.00 -15.49 8.34
CA GLY A 76 -13.68 -15.54 9.76
C GLY A 76 -12.20 -15.61 10.11
N ARG A 77 -11.31 -15.57 9.14
CA ARG A 77 -9.85 -15.63 9.35
C ARG A 77 -9.16 -14.40 8.82
N TRP A 78 -8.15 -13.94 9.56
CA TRP A 78 -7.32 -12.83 9.14
C TRP A 78 -6.19 -13.29 8.22
N HIS A 79 -6.00 -12.58 7.12
CA HIS A 79 -4.96 -12.86 6.13
C HIS A 79 -4.16 -11.60 5.85
N LEU A 80 -2.84 -11.71 5.71
CA LEU A 80 -2.04 -10.65 5.09
C LEU A 80 -2.31 -10.72 3.59
N VAL A 81 -2.76 -9.59 3.02
CA VAL A 81 -3.21 -9.56 1.62
C VAL A 81 -2.46 -8.53 0.78
N GLY A 82 -1.59 -7.75 1.40
CA GLY A 82 -0.82 -6.74 0.69
C GLY A 82 0.01 -5.89 1.63
N ASP A 83 0.59 -4.84 1.06
CA ASP A 83 1.32 -3.82 1.82
C ASP A 83 0.98 -2.43 1.30
N ILE A 84 1.18 -1.44 2.18
CA ILE A 84 0.95 -0.05 1.86
C ILE A 84 1.95 0.79 2.66
N SER A 85 2.48 1.85 2.04
CA SER A 85 3.50 2.67 2.69
C SER A 85 3.31 4.15 2.38
N LEU A 86 3.75 4.98 3.32
CA LEU A 86 3.97 6.41 3.14
C LEU A 86 5.47 6.64 3.17
N CYS A 87 6.04 7.10 2.07
CA CYS A 87 7.48 7.27 1.95
C CYS A 87 7.77 8.47 1.07
N ARG A 88 8.49 9.44 1.60
CA ARG A 88 8.96 10.62 0.86
C ARG A 88 7.84 11.36 0.13
N GLY A 89 6.73 11.58 0.80
CA GLY A 89 5.59 12.33 0.23
C GLY A 89 4.67 11.51 -0.66
N ALA A 90 4.93 10.22 -0.81
CA ALA A 90 4.15 9.37 -1.70
C ALA A 90 3.58 8.17 -0.98
N VAL A 91 2.48 7.64 -1.53
CA VAL A 91 1.89 6.38 -1.12
C VAL A 91 2.14 5.31 -2.18
N SER A 92 2.49 4.11 -1.72
CA SER A 92 2.60 2.92 -2.58
C SER A 92 1.74 1.83 -1.98
N ILE A 93 1.07 1.06 -2.83
CA ILE A 93 0.19 -0.03 -2.39
C ILE A 93 0.34 -1.24 -3.31
N VAL A 94 0.33 -2.42 -2.71
CA VAL A 94 0.29 -3.70 -3.40
C VAL A 94 -0.76 -4.57 -2.75
N ILE A 95 -1.67 -5.13 -3.56
CA ILE A 95 -2.64 -6.14 -3.12
C ILE A 95 -2.31 -7.43 -3.87
N CYS A 96 -2.18 -8.55 -3.17
CA CYS A 96 -1.92 -9.83 -3.83
C CYS A 96 -3.09 -10.20 -4.77
N ARG A 97 -2.76 -10.95 -5.82
CA ARG A 97 -3.69 -11.19 -6.93
C ARG A 97 -5.04 -11.73 -6.50
N GLU A 98 -5.08 -12.68 -5.60
CA GLU A 98 -6.34 -13.33 -5.18
C GLU A 98 -7.27 -12.40 -4.41
N TYR A 99 -6.77 -11.27 -3.89
CA TYR A 99 -7.57 -10.31 -3.14
C TYR A 99 -7.80 -8.99 -3.89
N GLN A 100 -7.39 -8.89 -5.14
CA GLN A 100 -7.67 -7.73 -5.98
C GLN A 100 -9.16 -7.68 -6.38
N ASN A 101 -9.64 -6.49 -6.73
CA ASN A 101 -11.03 -6.24 -7.17
C ASN A 101 -12.10 -6.50 -6.08
N ARG A 102 -11.73 -6.37 -4.82
CA ARG A 102 -12.66 -6.52 -3.67
C ARG A 102 -12.86 -5.22 -2.90
N GLY A 103 -12.37 -4.09 -3.42
CA GLY A 103 -12.47 -2.80 -2.75
C GLY A 103 -11.50 -2.60 -1.59
N ILE A 104 -10.59 -3.53 -1.36
CA ILE A 104 -9.60 -3.45 -0.27
C ILE A 104 -8.65 -2.28 -0.51
N GLY A 105 -8.15 -2.13 -1.75
CA GLY A 105 -7.20 -1.07 -2.09
C GLY A 105 -7.73 0.31 -1.77
N ARG A 106 -8.95 0.62 -2.21
CA ARG A 106 -9.57 1.92 -1.95
C ARG A 106 -9.69 2.21 -0.46
N ARG A 107 -10.14 1.25 0.32
CA ARG A 107 -10.31 1.42 1.77
C ARG A 107 -8.97 1.57 2.49
N ALA A 108 -7.96 0.82 2.06
CA ALA A 108 -6.61 0.93 2.61
C ALA A 108 -6.00 2.30 2.29
N ILE A 109 -6.16 2.79 1.05
CA ILE A 109 -5.70 4.12 0.65
C ILE A 109 -6.37 5.20 1.50
N SER A 110 -7.68 5.15 1.68
CA SER A 110 -8.39 6.11 2.52
C SER A 110 -7.87 6.11 3.97
N GLY A 111 -7.57 4.93 4.49
CA GLY A 111 -7.02 4.80 5.85
C GLY A 111 -5.62 5.39 5.97
N ILE A 112 -4.76 5.16 4.99
CA ILE A 112 -3.40 5.69 5.03
C ILE A 112 -3.37 7.20 4.78
N LEU A 113 -4.34 7.74 4.04
CA LEU A 113 -4.47 9.20 3.89
C LEU A 113 -4.78 9.87 5.21
N ARG A 114 -5.63 9.27 6.04
CA ARG A 114 -5.89 9.78 7.38
C ARG A 114 -4.59 9.81 8.20
N ARG A 115 -3.78 8.75 8.09
CA ARG A 115 -2.47 8.72 8.77
C ARG A 115 -1.55 9.82 8.26
N ALA A 116 -1.51 10.07 6.95
CA ALA A 116 -0.71 11.16 6.39
C ALA A 116 -1.14 12.52 6.95
N GLY A 117 -2.45 12.74 7.10
CA GLY A 117 -2.99 13.95 7.74
C GLY A 117 -2.54 14.09 9.19
N GLU A 118 -2.54 13.00 9.97
CA GLU A 118 -2.04 12.99 11.34
C GLU A 118 -0.55 13.36 11.40
N LEU A 119 0.23 12.96 10.40
CA LEU A 119 1.65 13.31 10.28
C LEU A 119 1.88 14.75 9.83
N GLY A 120 0.82 15.48 9.50
CA GLY A 120 0.91 16.87 9.07
C GLY A 120 1.23 17.05 7.59
N TRP A 121 1.10 16.01 6.78
CA TRP A 121 1.32 16.14 5.34
C TRP A 121 0.24 17.03 4.74
N ARG A 122 0.64 17.90 3.80
CA ARG A 122 -0.31 18.75 3.07
C ARG A 122 -0.82 18.10 1.80
N GLN A 123 -0.06 17.19 1.25
CA GLN A 123 -0.45 16.44 0.06
C GLN A 123 0.21 15.07 0.07
N VAL A 124 -0.35 14.15 -0.70
CA VAL A 124 0.19 12.82 -0.92
C VAL A 124 0.24 12.58 -2.42
N LYS A 125 1.38 12.10 -2.92
CA LYS A 125 1.57 11.79 -4.34
C LYS A 125 1.45 10.29 -4.55
N ALA A 126 1.08 9.90 -5.77
CA ALA A 126 1.10 8.52 -6.22
C ALA A 126 1.51 8.46 -7.68
N GLU A 127 2.27 7.42 -8.03
CA GLU A 127 2.60 7.11 -9.42
C GLU A 127 1.93 5.79 -9.78
N ILE A 128 1.20 5.76 -10.89
CA ILE A 128 0.45 4.58 -11.32
C ILE A 128 0.68 4.43 -12.82
N TYR A 129 1.18 3.27 -13.23
CA TYR A 129 1.37 2.98 -14.65
C TYR A 129 0.05 3.09 -15.40
N SER A 130 0.09 3.66 -16.60
CA SER A 130 -1.10 3.98 -17.38
C SER A 130 -1.98 2.77 -17.70
N PHE A 131 -1.39 1.58 -17.77
CA PHE A 131 -2.13 0.34 -18.02
C PHE A 131 -2.81 -0.24 -16.76
N ASN A 132 -2.46 0.27 -15.57
CA ASN A 132 -2.98 -0.27 -14.30
C ASN A 132 -4.31 0.43 -13.95
N ASP A 133 -5.37 0.10 -14.67
CA ASP A 133 -6.69 0.70 -14.50
C ASP A 133 -7.28 0.45 -13.13
N GLN A 134 -7.04 -0.70 -12.57
CA GLN A 134 -7.53 -1.08 -11.25
C GLN A 134 -7.00 -0.14 -10.17
N SER A 135 -5.69 0.09 -10.18
CA SER A 135 -5.05 0.99 -9.22
C SER A 135 -5.52 2.42 -9.43
N ARG A 136 -5.57 2.87 -10.69
CA ARG A 136 -6.07 4.21 -11.03
C ARG A 136 -7.47 4.45 -10.48
N LYS A 137 -8.38 3.51 -10.67
CA LYS A 137 -9.76 3.61 -10.17
C LYS A 137 -9.79 3.70 -8.64
N ALA A 138 -8.97 2.90 -7.96
CA ALA A 138 -8.91 2.90 -6.50
C ALA A 138 -8.42 4.25 -5.96
N PHE A 139 -7.39 4.82 -6.57
CA PHE A 139 -6.86 6.12 -6.16
C PHE A 139 -7.82 7.26 -6.45
N LEU A 140 -8.46 7.27 -7.62
CA LEU A 140 -9.48 8.28 -7.94
C LEU A 140 -10.67 8.19 -6.99
N ALA A 141 -11.13 6.97 -6.67
CA ALA A 141 -12.23 6.77 -5.72
C ALA A 141 -11.88 7.23 -4.31
N ALA A 142 -10.59 7.20 -3.93
CA ALA A 142 -10.12 7.69 -2.63
C ALA A 142 -9.94 9.22 -2.60
N GLY A 143 -10.14 9.90 -3.72
CA GLY A 143 -10.10 11.36 -3.80
C GLY A 143 -8.84 11.95 -4.42
N PHE A 144 -7.95 11.13 -4.98
CA PHE A 144 -6.80 11.62 -5.73
C PHE A 144 -7.25 12.29 -7.01
N ARG A 145 -6.50 13.30 -7.43
CA ARG A 145 -6.66 13.98 -8.71
C ARG A 145 -5.51 13.59 -9.62
N GLN A 146 -5.82 13.25 -10.85
CA GLN A 146 -4.79 12.96 -11.85
C GLN A 146 -4.16 14.26 -12.32
N THR A 147 -2.82 14.36 -12.26
CA THR A 147 -2.06 15.56 -12.63
C THR A 147 -1.18 15.33 -13.85
N GLY A 148 -1.05 14.11 -14.32
CA GLY A 148 -0.30 13.73 -15.49
C GLY A 148 -0.69 12.34 -15.94
N LYS A 149 -0.01 11.80 -16.94
CA LYS A 149 -0.35 10.48 -17.48
C LYS A 149 -0.31 9.39 -16.41
N GLU A 150 0.70 9.46 -15.52
CA GLU A 150 0.92 8.43 -14.49
C GLU A 150 1.11 9.03 -13.09
N THR A 151 0.74 10.30 -12.94
CA THR A 151 0.92 11.02 -11.67
C THR A 151 -0.41 11.47 -11.08
N PHE A 152 -0.53 11.32 -9.77
CA PHE A 152 -1.75 11.62 -9.01
C PHE A 152 -1.38 12.34 -7.72
N VAL A 153 -2.27 13.20 -7.24
CA VAL A 153 -2.08 13.95 -6.00
C VAL A 153 -3.38 13.99 -5.22
N TYR A 154 -3.25 13.83 -3.91
CA TYR A 154 -4.32 14.11 -2.95
C TYR A 154 -3.89 15.32 -2.10
N GLY A 155 -4.74 16.33 -2.01
CA GLY A 155 -4.51 17.51 -1.17
C GLY A 155 -5.44 17.53 0.02
N PHE A 156 -4.91 17.88 1.17
CA PHE A 156 -5.69 18.07 2.39
C PHE A 156 -6.30 19.46 2.48
#